data_983d00b87c57c46b516c51e68f47bd4f
#
_entry.id   983d00b87c57c46b516c51e68f47bd4f
#
_cell.length_a   1.000
_cell.length_b   1.000
_cell.length_c   1.000
_cell.angle_alpha   90.00
_cell.angle_beta   90.00
_cell.angle_gamma   90.00
#
_symmetry.space_group_name_H-M   'P 1'
#
loop_
_entity.id
_entity.type
_entity.pdbx_description
1 polymer ?
#
loop_
_entity_poly.entity_id
_entity_poly.type
_entity_poly.pdbx_seq_one_letter_code
_entity_poly.pdbx_strand_id
1 'polypeptide(L)'
;MPPESLKYLSDIRQAIMEIESFFPDGYRFQDYLKNLMQRKAVERELEIIGEAMNRLIKIQPELDIPEARRVIALRNRVIHGYDRVDDVLVWSVVINHLPELKKKIDGLIP
;
A
#
# COMPACT_ATOMS: atom_id res chain seq x y z
N MET A 1 -6.37 -8.32 -20.19
CA MET A 1 -6.31 -8.53 -18.74
C MET A 1 -7.72 -8.77 -18.21
N PRO A 2 -7.92 -9.76 -17.32
CA PRO A 2 -9.24 -10.03 -16.77
C PRO A 2 -9.84 -8.84 -16.04
N PRO A 3 -11.17 -8.65 -16.08
CA PRO A 3 -11.82 -7.53 -15.38
C PRO A 3 -11.50 -7.47 -13.88
N GLU A 4 -11.42 -8.63 -13.21
CA GLU A 4 -11.07 -8.68 -11.79
C GLU A 4 -9.67 -8.15 -11.51
N SER A 5 -8.71 -8.46 -12.39
CA SER A 5 -7.35 -7.94 -12.26
C SER A 5 -7.34 -6.42 -12.36
N LEU A 6 -8.08 -5.87 -13.32
CA LEU A 6 -8.18 -4.41 -13.49
C LEU A 6 -8.80 -3.76 -12.27
N LYS A 7 -9.81 -4.42 -11.67
CA LYS A 7 -10.44 -3.91 -10.45
C LYS A 7 -9.43 -3.82 -9.31
N TYR A 8 -8.65 -4.88 -9.07
CA TYR A 8 -7.66 -4.87 -7.99
C TYR A 8 -6.54 -3.86 -8.24
N LEU A 9 -6.08 -3.74 -9.48
CA LEU A 9 -5.09 -2.72 -9.84
C LEU A 9 -5.63 -1.31 -9.58
N SER A 10 -6.89 -1.06 -9.93
CA SER A 10 -7.54 0.22 -9.70
C SER A 10 -7.71 0.50 -8.21
N ASP A 11 -8.09 -0.51 -7.42
CA ASP A 11 -8.23 -0.37 -5.97
C ASP A 11 -6.89 -0.02 -5.33
N ILE A 12 -5.81 -0.66 -5.77
CA ILE A 12 -4.47 -0.39 -5.25
C ILE A 12 -4.05 1.04 -5.61
N ARG A 13 -4.25 1.44 -6.85
CA ARG A 13 -3.91 2.80 -7.29
C ARG A 13 -4.67 3.84 -6.49
N GLN A 14 -5.97 3.63 -6.29
CA GLN A 14 -6.81 4.54 -5.51
C GLN A 14 -6.31 4.66 -4.07
N ALA A 15 -5.97 3.54 -3.44
CA ALA A 15 -5.48 3.54 -2.08
C ALA A 15 -4.14 4.30 -1.96
N ILE A 16 -3.24 4.13 -2.93
CA ILE A 16 -1.97 4.88 -2.94
C ILE A 16 -2.24 6.39 -3.07
N MET A 17 -3.16 6.77 -3.95
CA MET A 17 -3.52 8.17 -4.13
C MET A 17 -4.14 8.76 -2.86
N GLU A 18 -4.93 7.98 -2.14
CA GLU A 18 -5.50 8.41 -0.87
C GLU A 18 -4.41 8.62 0.18
N ILE A 19 -3.43 7.70 0.27
CA ILE A 19 -2.29 7.90 1.16
C ILE A 19 -1.56 9.21 0.82
N GLU A 20 -1.31 9.46 -0.45
CA GLU A 20 -0.68 10.71 -0.88
C GLU A 20 -1.46 11.93 -0.40
N SER A 21 -2.80 11.84 -0.44
CA SER A 21 -3.66 12.94 -0.01
C SER A 21 -3.61 13.20 1.50
N PHE A 22 -3.14 12.23 2.28
CA PHE A 22 -3.01 12.39 3.74
C PHE A 22 -1.79 13.23 4.14
N PHE A 23 -0.96 13.62 3.19
CA PHE A 23 0.26 14.37 3.44
C PHE A 23 0.28 15.71 2.66
N PRO A 24 -0.71 16.59 2.91
CA PRO A 24 -0.82 17.83 2.14
C PRO A 24 0.38 18.77 2.34
N ASP A 25 1.06 18.68 3.48
CA ASP A 25 2.21 19.52 3.81
C ASP A 25 3.54 18.79 3.58
N GLY A 26 3.51 17.66 2.89
CA GLY A 26 4.69 16.86 2.61
C GLY A 26 4.92 15.75 3.61
N TYR A 27 5.94 14.94 3.34
CA TYR A 27 6.25 13.75 4.13
C TYR A 27 7.27 14.10 5.21
N ARG A 28 6.81 14.16 6.47
CA ARG A 28 7.66 14.44 7.63
C ARG A 28 7.43 13.37 8.69
N PHE A 29 8.43 12.55 8.92
CA PHE A 29 8.29 11.42 9.83
C PHE A 29 7.93 11.83 11.26
N GLN A 30 8.53 12.89 11.77
CA GLN A 30 8.24 13.34 13.14
C GLN A 30 6.79 13.80 13.29
N ASP A 31 6.23 14.45 12.27
CA ASP A 31 4.84 14.84 12.27
C ASP A 31 3.91 13.63 12.18
N TYR A 32 4.29 12.65 11.34
CA TYR A 32 3.56 11.41 11.21
C TYR A 32 3.47 10.65 12.54
N LEU A 33 4.58 10.57 13.27
CA LEU A 33 4.61 9.90 14.57
C LEU A 33 3.64 10.52 15.58
N LYS A 34 3.40 11.82 15.49
CA LYS A 34 2.54 12.54 16.41
C LYS A 34 1.07 12.58 15.97
N ASN A 35 0.77 12.14 14.77
CA ASN A 35 -0.57 12.24 14.20
C ASN A 35 -1.25 10.88 14.16
N LEU A 36 -2.02 10.58 15.20
CA LEU A 36 -2.71 9.29 15.33
C LEU A 36 -3.68 9.04 14.18
N MET A 37 -4.45 10.06 13.78
CA MET A 37 -5.41 9.91 12.67
C MET A 37 -4.70 9.57 11.37
N GLN A 38 -3.60 10.26 11.09
CA GLN A 38 -2.81 10.01 9.89
C GLN A 38 -2.23 8.60 9.89
N ARG A 39 -1.67 8.16 11.03
CA ARG A 39 -1.14 6.80 11.16
C ARG A 39 -2.22 5.75 10.92
N LYS A 40 -3.39 5.91 11.54
CA LYS A 40 -4.49 4.96 11.38
C LYS A 40 -5.02 4.94 9.95
N ALA A 41 -5.12 6.10 9.32
CA ALA A 41 -5.57 6.20 7.94
C ALA A 41 -4.59 5.50 6.98
N VAL A 42 -3.29 5.73 7.15
CA VAL A 42 -2.26 5.08 6.34
C VAL A 42 -2.29 3.56 6.54
N GLU A 43 -2.36 3.11 7.79
CA GLU A 43 -2.43 1.68 8.10
C GLU A 43 -3.63 1.01 7.42
N ARG A 44 -4.79 1.66 7.46
CA ARG A 44 -5.99 1.14 6.80
C ARG A 44 -5.80 1.00 5.30
N GLU A 45 -5.23 2.01 4.66
CA GLU A 45 -4.99 1.96 3.23
C GLU A 45 -3.96 0.87 2.86
N LEU A 46 -2.94 0.68 3.69
CA LEU A 46 -1.97 -0.40 3.47
C LEU A 46 -2.62 -1.78 3.60
N GLU A 47 -3.59 -1.95 4.48
CA GLU A 47 -4.37 -3.18 4.55
C GLU A 47 -5.13 -3.42 3.24
N ILE A 48 -5.74 -2.38 2.70
CA ILE A 48 -6.48 -2.45 1.43
C ILE A 48 -5.54 -2.83 0.29
N ILE A 49 -4.39 -2.18 0.20
CA ILE A 49 -3.39 -2.47 -0.83
C ILE A 49 -2.91 -3.91 -0.73
N GLY A 50 -2.56 -4.36 0.46
CA GLY A 50 -2.06 -5.71 0.68
C GLY A 50 -3.11 -6.77 0.35
N GLU A 51 -4.36 -6.55 0.73
CA GLU A 51 -5.45 -7.47 0.42
C GLU A 51 -5.70 -7.56 -1.08
N ALA A 52 -5.77 -6.42 -1.76
CA ALA A 52 -5.98 -6.39 -3.20
C ALA A 52 -4.81 -7.04 -3.95
N MET A 53 -3.58 -6.77 -3.49
CA MET A 53 -2.39 -7.36 -4.09
C MET A 53 -2.38 -8.89 -3.93
N ASN A 54 -2.74 -9.37 -2.75
CA ASN A 54 -2.79 -10.80 -2.48
C ASN A 54 -3.80 -11.51 -3.40
N ARG A 55 -4.95 -10.89 -3.62
CA ARG A 55 -5.98 -11.42 -4.52
C ARG A 55 -5.52 -11.37 -5.98
N LEU A 56 -4.88 -10.27 -6.37
CA LEU A 56 -4.38 -10.09 -7.73
C LEU A 56 -3.38 -11.17 -8.13
N ILE A 57 -2.40 -11.43 -7.28
CA ILE A 57 -1.38 -12.45 -7.61
C ILE A 57 -1.93 -13.87 -7.61
N LYS A 58 -3.04 -14.12 -6.92
CA LYS A 58 -3.72 -15.43 -6.96
C LYS A 58 -4.45 -15.66 -8.27
N ILE A 59 -5.08 -14.62 -8.83
CA ILE A 59 -5.84 -14.78 -10.08
C ILE A 59 -4.97 -14.56 -11.31
N GLN A 60 -3.83 -13.88 -11.17
CA GLN A 60 -2.94 -13.59 -12.28
C GLN A 60 -1.48 -13.67 -11.82
N PRO A 61 -1.00 -14.90 -11.50
CA PRO A 61 0.34 -15.08 -10.91
C PRO A 61 1.49 -14.69 -11.85
N GLU A 62 1.25 -14.58 -13.14
CA GLU A 62 2.27 -14.20 -14.12
C GLU A 62 2.62 -12.71 -14.08
N LEU A 63 1.82 -11.88 -13.36
CA LEU A 63 2.15 -10.47 -13.20
C LEU A 63 3.39 -10.33 -12.34
N ASP A 64 4.39 -9.62 -12.88
CA ASP A 64 5.61 -9.33 -12.14
C ASP A 64 5.47 -7.96 -11.47
N ILE A 65 5.18 -7.98 -10.18
CA ILE A 65 5.08 -6.77 -9.37
C ILE A 65 6.09 -6.92 -8.23
N PRO A 66 7.29 -6.34 -8.37
CA PRO A 66 8.38 -6.54 -7.40
C PRO A 66 8.01 -6.17 -5.96
N GLU A 67 7.14 -5.17 -5.78
CA GLU A 67 6.76 -4.69 -4.45
C GLU A 67 5.67 -5.53 -3.78
N ALA A 68 5.08 -6.51 -4.50
CA ALA A 68 3.93 -7.27 -4.01
C ALA A 68 4.19 -7.98 -2.68
N ARG A 69 5.31 -8.70 -2.58
CA ARG A 69 5.64 -9.46 -1.37
C ARG A 69 5.81 -8.56 -0.16
N ARG A 70 6.44 -7.41 -0.36
CA ARG A 70 6.71 -6.43 0.69
C ARG A 70 5.42 -5.83 1.24
N VAL A 71 4.51 -5.47 0.34
CA VAL A 71 3.23 -4.89 0.72
C VAL A 71 2.34 -5.93 1.42
N ILE A 72 2.31 -7.17 0.92
CA ILE A 72 1.55 -8.25 1.54
C ILE A 72 2.10 -8.56 2.94
N ALA A 73 3.42 -8.62 3.08
CA ALA A 73 4.05 -8.87 4.37
C ALA A 73 3.72 -7.76 5.37
N LEU A 74 3.75 -6.51 4.93
CA LEU A 74 3.40 -5.38 5.78
C LEU A 74 1.94 -5.45 6.22
N ARG A 75 1.03 -5.74 5.29
CA ARG A 75 -0.40 -5.89 5.59
C ARG A 75 -0.61 -6.97 6.67
N ASN A 76 0.08 -8.08 6.56
CA ASN A 76 -0.03 -9.16 7.55
C ASN A 76 0.46 -8.70 8.92
N ARG A 77 1.50 -7.90 8.99
CA ARG A 77 1.98 -7.34 10.26
C ARG A 77 1.01 -6.33 10.86
N VAL A 78 0.39 -5.50 10.01
CA VAL A 78 -0.59 -4.51 10.47
C VAL A 78 -1.83 -5.20 11.05
N ILE A 79 -2.34 -6.26 10.39
CA ILE A 79 -3.54 -6.97 10.84
C ILE A 79 -3.25 -7.90 12.01
N HIS A 80 -2.11 -8.58 11.99
CA HIS A 80 -1.77 -9.62 12.95
C HIS A 80 -0.72 -9.20 13.96
N GLY A 81 -0.36 -7.92 13.98
CA GLY A 81 0.56 -7.39 14.98
C GLY A 81 -0.11 -7.36 16.34
N TYR A 82 0.56 -7.97 17.32
CA TYR A 82 -0.07 -8.18 18.63
C TYR A 82 0.07 -6.98 19.57
N ASP A 83 1.14 -6.21 19.44
CA ASP A 83 1.41 -5.11 20.35
C ASP A 83 1.26 -3.74 19.69
N ARG A 84 2.03 -3.49 18.65
CA ARG A 84 1.97 -2.20 17.96
C ARG A 84 2.55 -2.35 16.55
N VAL A 85 2.06 -1.50 15.67
CA VAL A 85 2.59 -1.42 14.31
C VAL A 85 3.97 -0.78 14.35
N ASP A 86 4.89 -1.31 13.54
CA ASP A 86 6.22 -0.72 13.37
C ASP A 86 6.13 0.48 12.45
N ASP A 87 6.05 1.68 13.04
CA ASP A 87 5.90 2.92 12.28
C ASP A 87 7.08 3.22 11.35
N VAL A 88 8.28 2.78 11.72
CA VAL A 88 9.47 2.94 10.86
C VAL A 88 9.31 2.10 9.59
N LEU A 89 8.82 0.87 9.74
CA LEU A 89 8.59 -0.01 8.60
C LEU A 89 7.48 0.52 7.69
N VAL A 90 6.37 0.95 8.28
CA VAL A 90 5.27 1.57 7.53
C VAL A 90 5.76 2.78 6.75
N TRP A 91 6.49 3.67 7.42
CA TRP A 91 7.05 4.87 6.80
C TRP A 91 7.98 4.52 5.63
N SER A 92 8.85 3.54 5.82
CA SER A 92 9.76 3.09 4.77
C SER A 92 8.98 2.63 3.52
N VAL A 93 7.88 1.89 3.71
CA VAL A 93 7.06 1.45 2.58
C VAL A 93 6.41 2.63 1.89
N VAL A 94 5.84 3.57 2.64
CA VAL A 94 5.18 4.76 2.08
C VAL A 94 6.16 5.59 1.24
N ILE A 95 7.36 5.82 1.75
CA ILE A 95 8.32 6.70 1.09
C ILE A 95 9.07 6.01 -0.05
N ASN A 96 9.48 4.76 0.16
CA ASN A 96 10.41 4.09 -0.76
C ASN A 96 9.74 3.10 -1.72
N HIS A 97 8.59 2.56 -1.37
CA HIS A 97 8.00 1.46 -2.14
C HIS A 97 6.69 1.81 -2.83
N LEU A 98 5.83 2.61 -2.23
CA LEU A 98 4.57 2.99 -2.86
C LEU A 98 4.75 3.79 -4.15
N PRO A 99 5.71 4.73 -4.25
CA PRO A 99 5.91 5.44 -5.53
C PRO A 99 6.29 4.49 -6.67
N GLU A 100 7.13 3.51 -6.40
CA GLU A 100 7.52 2.53 -7.41
C GLU A 100 6.37 1.59 -7.77
N LEU A 101 5.60 1.18 -6.77
CA LEU A 101 4.40 0.37 -6.99
C LEU A 101 3.39 1.11 -7.86
N LYS A 102 3.17 2.40 -7.58
CA LYS A 102 2.25 3.23 -8.37
C LYS A 102 2.67 3.29 -9.83
N LYS A 103 3.96 3.50 -10.09
CA LYS A 103 4.48 3.52 -11.46
C LYS A 103 4.23 2.20 -12.18
N LYS A 104 4.47 1.08 -11.50
CA LYS A 104 4.25 -0.24 -12.07
C LYS A 104 2.79 -0.46 -12.40
N ILE A 105 1.90 -0.09 -11.49
CA ILE A 105 0.45 -0.25 -11.68
C ILE A 105 -0.06 0.65 -12.80
N ASP A 106 0.39 1.90 -12.86
CA ASP A 106 0.02 2.82 -13.94
C ASP A 106 0.42 2.28 -15.31
N GLY A 107 1.54 1.56 -15.39
CA GLY A 107 1.97 0.90 -16.62
C GLY A 107 1.14 -0.33 -17.00
N LEU A 108 0.44 -0.92 -16.05
CA LEU A 108 -0.40 -2.11 -16.27
C LEU A 108 -1.86 -1.76 -16.60
N ILE A 109 -2.34 -0.62 -16.15
CA ILE A 109 -3.72 -0.17 -16.42
C ILE A 109 -3.74 0.52 -17.78
N PRO A 110 -4.62 0.07 -18.71
CA PRO A 110 -4.73 0.69 -20.02
C PRO A 110 -5.21 2.12 -20.00
#